data_a3dbed9c153b7319f9ce4d0291307ffd
#
_entry.id   a3dbed9c153b7319f9ce4d0291307ffd
#
_cell.length_a   1.000
_cell.length_b   1.000
_cell.length_c   1.000
_cell.angle_alpha   90.00
_cell.angle_beta   90.00
_cell.angle_gamma   90.00
#
_symmetry.space_group_name_H-M   'P 1'
#
loop_
_entity.id
_entity.type
_entity.pdbx_description
1 polymer ?
#
loop_
_entity_poly.entity_id
_entity_poly.type
_entity_poly.pdbx_seq_one_letter_code
_entity_poly.pdbx_strand_id
1 'polypeptide(L)'
;MTQIYNTDQIAKALRQEEGYRRFAYEDSVGFATIAIGRCIAEGHGYGIDEEEAMWLLGRDIERVAKDCEGAFNFWNDVSNNIRETLIMLVFQMGLAGVQRFSKMLHAIETADWPESAVQLLDSRFATQTPARAKR
;
A
#
# COMPACT_ATOMS: atom_id res chain seq x y z
N MET A 1 12.86 25.05 18.05
CA MET A 1 14.13 24.71 18.72
C MET A 1 15.22 24.56 17.67
N THR A 2 16.34 25.20 17.87
CA THR A 2 17.47 25.09 16.94
C THR A 2 18.22 23.79 17.18
N GLN A 3 18.41 23.00 16.12
CA GLN A 3 19.21 21.78 16.21
C GLN A 3 20.68 22.12 16.36
N ILE A 4 21.35 21.41 17.27
CA ILE A 4 22.79 21.56 17.52
C ILE A 4 23.61 20.47 16.80
N TYR A 5 22.99 19.75 15.90
CA TYR A 5 23.63 18.70 15.10
C TYR A 5 23.05 18.74 13.68
N ASN A 6 23.77 18.15 12.75
CA ASN A 6 23.37 18.08 11.34
C ASN A 6 22.81 16.68 11.05
N THR A 7 21.49 16.60 10.95
CA THR A 7 20.78 15.33 10.70
C THR A 7 21.22 14.68 9.38
N ASP A 8 21.37 15.48 8.31
CA ASP A 8 21.76 14.94 7.00
C ASP A 8 23.14 14.30 7.03
N GLN A 9 24.06 14.93 7.74
CA GLN A 9 25.43 14.44 7.87
C GLN A 9 25.47 13.13 8.66
N ILE A 10 24.72 13.06 9.74
CA ILE A 10 24.60 11.83 10.55
C ILE A 10 23.94 10.72 9.74
N ALA A 11 22.87 11.03 9.02
CA ALA A 11 22.15 10.07 8.21
C ALA A 11 23.05 9.46 7.13
N LYS A 12 23.87 10.28 6.49
CA LYS A 12 24.83 9.84 5.47
C LYS A 12 25.83 8.84 6.07
N ALA A 13 26.36 9.16 7.25
CA ALA A 13 27.32 8.30 7.93
C ALA A 13 26.69 6.98 8.37
N LEU A 14 25.50 7.03 8.95
CA LEU A 14 24.77 5.82 9.39
C LEU A 14 24.36 4.93 8.22
N ARG A 15 23.93 5.52 7.11
CA ARG A 15 23.62 4.74 5.92
C ARG A 15 24.84 3.95 5.44
N GLN A 16 26.00 4.55 5.52
CA GLN A 16 27.25 3.90 5.11
C GLN A 16 27.60 2.74 6.05
N GLU A 17 27.40 2.90 7.36
CA GLU A 17 27.71 1.88 8.34
C GLU A 17 26.65 0.77 8.41
N GLU A 18 25.37 1.15 8.45
CA GLU A 18 24.26 0.20 8.60
C GLU A 18 23.86 -0.45 7.29
N GLY A 19 24.12 0.24 6.17
CA GLY A 19 23.64 -0.18 4.86
C GLY A 19 22.14 0.03 4.71
N TYR A 20 21.63 -0.25 3.55
CA TYR A 20 20.21 -0.16 3.24
C TYR A 20 19.68 -1.53 2.81
N ARG A 21 18.61 -1.97 3.45
CA ARG A 21 17.89 -3.18 3.06
C ARG A 21 16.42 -2.88 2.85
N ARG A 22 15.93 -3.21 1.69
CA ARG A 22 14.53 -2.97 1.33
C ARG A 22 13.57 -3.85 2.11
N PHE A 23 13.98 -5.08 2.41
CA PHE A 23 13.13 -6.06 3.07
C PHE A 23 13.67 -6.38 4.46
N ALA A 24 12.77 -6.79 5.35
CA ALA A 24 13.11 -7.13 6.71
C ALA A 24 14.14 -8.28 6.76
N TYR A 25 15.03 -8.19 7.72
CA TYR A 25 16.04 -9.21 7.97
C TYR A 25 16.27 -9.32 9.49
N GLU A 26 16.96 -10.35 9.90
CA GLU A 26 17.37 -10.47 11.29
C GLU A 26 18.78 -9.87 11.47
N ASP A 27 18.93 -9.07 12.52
CA ASP A 27 20.26 -8.53 12.86
C ASP A 27 21.15 -9.60 13.50
N SER A 28 22.35 -9.22 13.92
CA SER A 28 23.34 -10.16 14.47
C SER A 28 22.88 -10.87 15.75
N VAL A 29 21.89 -10.32 16.45
CA VAL A 29 21.32 -10.93 17.67
C VAL A 29 19.92 -11.50 17.44
N GLY A 30 19.44 -11.54 16.20
CA GLY A 30 18.18 -12.19 15.83
C GLY A 30 16.96 -11.31 15.86
N PHE A 31 17.10 -9.98 15.93
CA PHE A 31 15.95 -9.08 15.95
C PHE A 31 15.58 -8.61 14.54
N ALA A 32 14.28 -8.60 14.24
CA ALA A 32 13.77 -8.12 12.97
C ALA A 32 14.15 -6.66 12.76
N THR A 33 14.75 -6.37 11.61
CA THR A 33 15.31 -5.08 11.26
C THR A 33 14.98 -4.77 9.81
N ILE A 34 14.87 -3.49 9.45
CA ILE A 34 14.53 -3.08 8.08
C ILE A 34 15.17 -1.72 7.79
N ALA A 35 15.23 -1.39 6.51
CA ALA A 35 15.71 -0.11 6.02
C ALA A 35 17.16 0.15 6.41
N ILE A 36 17.44 1.18 7.15
CA ILE A 36 18.80 1.56 7.54
C ILE A 36 18.96 1.26 9.03
N GLY A 37 19.07 -0.02 9.35
CA GLY A 37 19.30 -0.45 10.73
C GLY A 37 18.14 -0.23 11.69
N ARG A 38 16.90 -0.09 11.17
CA ARG A 38 15.74 0.12 12.05
C ARG A 38 15.26 -1.21 12.62
N CYS A 39 15.45 -1.41 13.91
CA CYS A 39 14.89 -2.55 14.61
C CYS A 39 13.39 -2.36 14.81
N ILE A 40 12.62 -3.35 14.36
CA ILE A 40 11.14 -3.33 14.46
C ILE A 40 10.62 -4.41 15.39
N ALA A 41 11.50 -5.08 16.12
CA ALA A 41 11.12 -6.08 17.12
C ALA A 41 10.54 -5.39 18.35
N GLU A 42 9.36 -5.83 18.78
CA GLU A 42 8.68 -5.28 19.96
C GLU A 42 9.58 -5.41 21.20
N GLY A 43 9.68 -4.32 21.94
CA GLY A 43 10.50 -4.26 23.15
C GLY A 43 11.98 -4.01 22.91
N HIS A 44 12.44 -3.97 21.67
CA HIS A 44 13.86 -3.81 21.32
C HIS A 44 14.15 -2.66 20.37
N GLY A 45 13.16 -2.20 19.63
CA GLY A 45 13.34 -1.11 18.69
C GLY A 45 12.13 -0.20 18.64
N TYR A 46 12.17 0.79 17.75
CA TYR A 46 11.09 1.78 17.63
C TYR A 46 9.87 1.27 16.88
N GLY A 47 10.01 0.19 16.12
CA GLY A 47 8.95 -0.25 15.24
C GLY A 47 8.67 0.80 14.15
N ILE A 48 7.41 0.91 13.76
CA ILE A 48 6.94 1.93 12.81
C ILE A 48 5.82 2.69 13.52
N ASP A 49 6.00 3.99 13.75
CA ASP A 49 4.96 4.78 14.38
C ASP A 49 3.86 5.14 13.38
N GLU A 50 2.77 5.73 13.87
CA GLU A 50 1.61 6.02 13.03
C GLU A 50 1.93 7.02 11.92
N GLU A 51 2.74 8.04 12.21
CA GLU A 51 3.14 9.04 11.22
C GLU A 51 3.96 8.39 10.10
N GLU A 52 4.91 7.55 10.47
CA GLU A 52 5.70 6.78 9.50
C GLU A 52 4.83 5.82 8.70
N ALA A 53 3.88 5.15 9.37
CA ALA A 53 2.95 4.24 8.71
C ALA A 53 2.08 4.96 7.69
N MET A 54 1.60 6.16 8.00
CA MET A 54 0.80 6.96 7.07
C MET A 54 1.64 7.41 5.87
N TRP A 55 2.90 7.77 6.08
CA TRP A 55 3.80 8.10 4.98
C TRP A 55 4.02 6.90 4.06
N LEU A 56 4.29 5.74 4.63
CA LEU A 56 4.46 4.49 3.88
C LEU A 56 3.18 4.16 3.10
N LEU A 57 2.03 4.33 3.75
CA LEU A 57 0.74 4.08 3.10
C LEU A 57 0.55 4.97 1.88
N GLY A 58 0.89 6.25 1.99
CA GLY A 58 0.82 7.17 0.85
C GLY A 58 1.68 6.70 -0.33
N ARG A 59 2.89 6.24 -0.04
CA ARG A 59 3.78 5.66 -1.05
C ARG A 59 3.18 4.42 -1.69
N ASP A 60 2.59 3.56 -0.87
CA ASP A 60 1.95 2.32 -1.35
C ASP A 60 0.76 2.64 -2.25
N ILE A 61 -0.06 3.63 -1.88
CA ILE A 61 -1.19 4.07 -2.69
C ILE A 61 -0.71 4.57 -4.06
N GLU A 62 0.36 5.36 -4.10
CA GLU A 62 0.93 5.83 -5.37
C GLU A 62 1.34 4.67 -6.27
N ARG A 63 1.98 3.64 -5.70
CA ARG A 63 2.40 2.46 -6.45
C ARG A 63 1.22 1.67 -6.98
N VAL A 64 0.21 1.47 -6.13
CA VAL A 64 -1.02 0.76 -6.52
C VAL A 64 -1.76 1.52 -7.61
N ALA A 65 -1.84 2.85 -7.50
CA ALA A 65 -2.47 3.68 -8.53
C ALA A 65 -1.79 3.53 -9.88
N LYS A 66 -0.45 3.48 -9.89
CA LYS A 66 0.31 3.24 -11.13
C LYS A 66 0.02 1.87 -11.72
N ASP A 67 -0.07 0.85 -10.87
CA ASP A 67 -0.41 -0.50 -11.32
C ASP A 67 -1.80 -0.53 -11.95
N CYS A 68 -2.77 0.15 -11.35
CA CYS A 68 -4.13 0.26 -11.88
C CYS A 68 -4.14 0.98 -13.23
N GLU A 69 -3.43 2.09 -13.33
CA GLU A 69 -3.34 2.85 -14.58
C GLU A 69 -2.79 2.01 -15.71
N GLY A 70 -1.77 1.21 -15.43
CA GLY A 70 -1.17 0.33 -16.42
C GLY A 70 -2.01 -0.89 -16.78
N ALA A 71 -2.85 -1.36 -15.86
CA ALA A 71 -3.62 -2.59 -16.04
C ALA A 71 -5.04 -2.35 -16.59
N PHE A 72 -5.64 -1.21 -16.26
CA PHE A 72 -7.03 -0.93 -16.64
C PHE A 72 -7.08 0.13 -17.73
N ASN A 73 -7.37 -0.29 -18.96
CA ASN A 73 -7.41 0.59 -20.12
C ASN A 73 -8.48 1.69 -20.01
N PHE A 74 -9.50 1.50 -19.17
CA PHE A 74 -10.56 2.49 -18.92
C PHE A 74 -10.21 3.52 -17.84
N TRP A 75 -9.00 3.45 -17.27
CA TRP A 75 -8.63 4.21 -16.06
C TRP A 75 -8.91 5.71 -16.16
N ASN A 76 -8.60 6.30 -17.31
CA ASN A 76 -8.78 7.74 -17.50
C ASN A 76 -10.22 8.14 -17.81
N ASP A 77 -11.08 7.16 -18.12
CA ASP A 77 -12.45 7.39 -18.57
C ASP A 77 -13.49 7.26 -17.46
N VAL A 78 -13.05 6.86 -16.25
CA VAL A 78 -13.95 6.61 -15.12
C VAL A 78 -13.83 7.72 -14.08
N SER A 79 -14.82 7.77 -13.17
CA SER A 79 -14.83 8.76 -12.10
C SER A 79 -13.75 8.50 -11.05
N ASN A 80 -13.46 9.53 -10.26
CA ASN A 80 -12.54 9.39 -9.14
C ASN A 80 -13.03 8.33 -8.13
N ASN A 81 -14.33 8.25 -7.90
CA ASN A 81 -14.89 7.25 -6.98
C ASN A 81 -14.56 5.83 -7.40
N ILE A 82 -14.65 5.55 -8.69
CA ILE A 82 -14.32 4.22 -9.21
C ILE A 82 -12.81 3.97 -9.10
N ARG A 83 -11.99 4.95 -9.47
CA ARG A 83 -10.54 4.81 -9.33
C ARG A 83 -10.14 4.55 -7.89
N GLU A 84 -10.68 5.31 -6.94
CA GLU A 84 -10.39 5.13 -5.51
C GLU A 84 -10.81 3.75 -5.03
N THR A 85 -11.99 3.28 -5.46
CA THR A 85 -12.47 1.94 -5.09
C THR A 85 -11.55 0.85 -5.63
N LEU A 86 -11.13 0.97 -6.89
CA LEU A 86 -10.20 0.00 -7.49
C LEU A 86 -8.85 0.01 -6.78
N ILE A 87 -8.34 1.18 -6.43
CA ILE A 87 -7.09 1.28 -5.67
C ILE A 87 -7.22 0.53 -4.34
N MET A 88 -8.31 0.75 -3.62
CA MET A 88 -8.54 0.08 -2.34
C MET A 88 -8.61 -1.44 -2.50
N LEU A 89 -9.30 -1.92 -3.52
CA LEU A 89 -9.40 -3.35 -3.79
C LEU A 89 -8.04 -3.95 -4.15
N VAL A 90 -7.30 -3.30 -5.04
CA VAL A 90 -5.98 -3.77 -5.45
C VAL A 90 -5.02 -3.77 -4.26
N PHE A 91 -5.07 -2.74 -3.43
CA PHE A 91 -4.27 -2.68 -2.22
C PHE A 91 -4.52 -3.90 -1.30
N GLN A 92 -5.77 -4.29 -1.16
CA GLN A 92 -6.14 -5.36 -0.23
C GLN A 92 -6.02 -6.77 -0.80
N MET A 93 -6.25 -6.94 -2.11
CA MET A 93 -6.32 -8.24 -2.77
C MET A 93 -5.22 -8.51 -3.78
N GLY A 94 -4.47 -7.48 -4.14
CA GLY A 94 -3.53 -7.55 -5.25
C GLY A 94 -4.22 -7.36 -6.59
N LEU A 95 -3.44 -6.97 -7.60
CA LEU A 95 -3.95 -6.70 -8.94
C LEU A 95 -4.58 -7.95 -9.56
N ALA A 96 -3.91 -9.10 -9.45
CA ALA A 96 -4.41 -10.36 -10.00
C ALA A 96 -5.76 -10.74 -9.38
N GLY A 97 -5.93 -10.49 -8.08
CA GLY A 97 -7.19 -10.76 -7.39
C GLY A 97 -8.34 -9.93 -7.94
N VAL A 98 -8.10 -8.66 -8.18
CA VAL A 98 -9.13 -7.77 -8.74
C VAL A 98 -9.43 -8.12 -10.19
N GLN A 99 -8.44 -8.48 -10.96
CA GLN A 99 -8.61 -8.86 -12.37
C GLN A 99 -9.51 -10.08 -12.55
N ARG A 100 -9.71 -10.88 -11.52
CA ARG A 100 -10.63 -12.02 -11.55
C ARG A 100 -12.10 -11.62 -11.50
N PHE A 101 -12.41 -10.37 -11.14
CA PHE A 101 -13.78 -9.87 -11.12
C PHE A 101 -14.19 -9.38 -12.52
N SER A 102 -14.24 -10.30 -13.46
CA SER A 102 -14.45 -9.96 -14.87
C SER A 102 -15.78 -9.25 -15.13
N LYS A 103 -16.85 -9.63 -14.43
CA LYS A 103 -18.16 -8.96 -14.59
C LYS A 103 -18.12 -7.51 -14.13
N MET A 104 -17.48 -7.26 -12.97
CA MET A 104 -17.32 -5.92 -12.43
C MET A 104 -16.51 -5.06 -13.39
N LEU A 105 -15.37 -5.56 -13.85
CA LEU A 105 -14.50 -4.82 -14.76
C LEU A 105 -15.18 -4.57 -16.09
N HIS A 106 -15.94 -5.52 -16.61
CA HIS A 106 -16.71 -5.35 -17.83
C HIS A 106 -17.77 -4.25 -17.67
N ALA A 107 -18.48 -4.26 -16.55
CA ALA A 107 -19.49 -3.23 -16.24
C ALA A 107 -18.84 -1.83 -16.17
N ILE A 108 -17.68 -1.72 -15.58
CA ILE A 108 -16.94 -0.45 -15.52
C ILE A 108 -16.54 -0.01 -16.92
N GLU A 109 -15.97 -0.91 -17.71
CA GLU A 109 -15.49 -0.64 -19.07
C GLU A 109 -16.61 -0.19 -20.00
N THR A 110 -17.80 -0.76 -19.83
CA THR A 110 -18.98 -0.40 -20.64
C THR A 110 -19.80 0.75 -20.05
N ALA A 111 -19.29 1.39 -19.00
CA ALA A 111 -19.94 2.51 -18.30
C ALA A 111 -21.29 2.14 -17.67
N ASP A 112 -21.45 0.88 -17.28
CA ASP A 112 -22.64 0.41 -16.55
C ASP A 112 -22.36 0.50 -15.04
N TRP A 113 -22.34 1.74 -14.55
CA TRP A 113 -21.94 2.07 -13.20
C TRP A 113 -22.82 1.46 -12.10
N PRO A 114 -24.17 1.45 -12.21
CA PRO A 114 -24.99 0.81 -11.19
C PRO A 114 -24.66 -0.67 -11.05
N GLU A 115 -24.45 -1.36 -12.16
CA GLU A 115 -24.09 -2.78 -12.15
C GLU A 115 -22.71 -2.98 -11.52
N SER A 116 -21.73 -2.13 -11.82
CA SER A 116 -20.41 -2.25 -11.22
C SER A 116 -20.44 -2.03 -9.71
N ALA A 117 -21.29 -1.11 -9.24
CA ALA A 117 -21.47 -0.90 -7.80
C ALA A 117 -22.05 -2.15 -7.13
N VAL A 118 -23.04 -2.79 -7.75
CA VAL A 118 -23.61 -4.03 -7.25
C VAL A 118 -22.58 -5.14 -7.21
N GLN A 119 -21.79 -5.27 -8.27
CA GLN A 119 -20.73 -6.30 -8.33
C GLN A 119 -19.68 -6.08 -7.24
N LEU A 120 -19.34 -4.83 -6.93
CA LEU A 120 -18.41 -4.51 -5.85
C LEU A 120 -18.95 -4.96 -4.50
N LEU A 121 -20.22 -4.69 -4.22
CA LEU A 121 -20.86 -5.06 -2.95
C LEU A 121 -20.99 -6.58 -2.80
N ASP A 122 -21.33 -7.27 -3.88
CA ASP A 122 -21.56 -8.72 -3.90
C ASP A 122 -20.29 -9.50 -4.18
N SER A 123 -19.15 -8.83 -4.35
CA SER A 123 -17.91 -9.46 -4.76
C SER A 123 -17.31 -10.34 -3.65
N ARG A 124 -16.31 -11.14 -4.04
CA ARG A 124 -15.52 -11.92 -3.09
C ARG A 124 -14.88 -11.07 -2.01
N PHE A 125 -14.60 -9.81 -2.32
CA PHE A 125 -14.06 -8.86 -1.33
C PHE A 125 -15.00 -8.76 -0.13
N ALA A 126 -16.29 -8.51 -0.36
CA ALA A 126 -17.28 -8.42 0.71
C ALA A 126 -17.44 -9.76 1.45
N THR A 127 -17.38 -10.87 0.74
CA THR A 127 -17.50 -12.21 1.32
C THR A 127 -16.26 -12.60 2.14
N GLN A 128 -15.07 -12.36 1.61
CA GLN A 128 -13.82 -12.78 2.23
C GLN A 128 -13.34 -11.81 3.32
N THR A 129 -13.69 -10.55 3.21
CA THR A 129 -13.26 -9.52 4.15
C THR A 129 -14.42 -8.61 4.56
N PRO A 130 -15.47 -9.18 5.21
CA PRO A 130 -16.68 -8.39 5.50
C PRO A 130 -16.42 -7.18 6.39
N ALA A 131 -15.49 -7.26 7.31
CA ALA A 131 -15.16 -6.14 8.18
C ALA A 131 -14.53 -5.00 7.38
N ARG A 132 -13.70 -5.30 6.39
CA ARG A 132 -13.11 -4.29 5.51
C ARG A 132 -14.13 -3.69 4.56
N ALA A 133 -15.01 -4.50 4.02
CA ALA A 133 -16.04 -4.04 3.10
C ALA A 133 -17.02 -3.08 3.75
N LYS A 134 -17.22 -3.19 5.05
CA LYS A 134 -18.15 -2.34 5.81
C LYS A 134 -17.54 -1.03 6.31
N ARG A 135 -16.25 -0.86 6.19
CA ARG A 135 -15.58 0.37 6.66
C ARG A 135 -15.81 1.56 5.72
#